data_2a7afa319157a219b3fc90076ae68afc
#
_entry.id   2a7afa319157a219b3fc90076ae68afc
#
_cell.length_a   1.000
_cell.length_b   1.000
_cell.length_c   1.000
_cell.angle_alpha   90.00
_cell.angle_beta   90.00
_cell.angle_gamma   90.00
#
_symmetry.space_group_name_H-M   'P 1'
#
loop_
_entity.id
_entity.type
_entity.pdbx_description
1 polymer ?
#
loop_
_entity_poly.entity_id
_entity_poly.type
_entity_poly.pdbx_seq_one_letter_code
_entity_poly.pdbx_strand_id
1 'polypeptide(L)'
;DARASSLVVRGPNGIEVETAKPKHAEGDVRTLTVPVRTDGDGTYVVSWSAVSSDDGHFTKGAYAFGVGKGTQVVETSATSEIVKVATKSEALAMTVELAGNGLLWAALLLFVFVVRRKIQLSKHEGSRALVERGYLSMLFAGACLGIGGGVLQLYVKTLDLASLQAIALAPAFLSYIHTTAGMATIGRIFAVVSVLVILLIGRKRITSSSRVTLYEVGMIAALLLFAYFRAKISHATANPFFPDLSIF
;
A
#
# COMPACT_ATOMS: atom_id res chain seq x y z
N ASP A 1 9.42 7.91 -4.32
CA ASP A 1 9.86 8.27 -2.96
C ASP A 1 11.37 8.05 -2.83
N ALA A 2 12.14 9.11 -2.56
CA ALA A 2 13.60 9.06 -2.51
C ALA A 2 14.15 8.11 -1.41
N ARG A 3 13.39 7.88 -0.33
CA ARG A 3 13.83 7.05 0.80
C ARG A 3 13.87 5.56 0.46
N ALA A 4 13.00 5.14 -0.46
CA ALA A 4 12.90 3.76 -0.92
C ALA A 4 13.47 3.59 -2.34
N SER A 5 14.07 4.62 -2.91
CA SER A 5 14.69 4.60 -4.24
C SER A 5 16.21 4.51 -4.10
N SER A 6 16.86 3.86 -5.06
CA SER A 6 18.32 3.80 -5.17
C SER A 6 18.79 4.30 -6.52
N LEU A 7 20.00 4.86 -6.56
CA LEU A 7 20.65 5.31 -7.76
C LEU A 7 22.14 5.08 -7.57
N VAL A 8 22.70 4.17 -8.36
CA VAL A 8 24.09 3.74 -8.30
C VAL A 8 24.75 4.11 -9.61
N VAL A 9 25.91 4.77 -9.55
CA VAL A 9 26.68 5.17 -10.72
C VAL A 9 28.05 4.48 -10.68
N ARG A 10 28.34 3.69 -11.69
CA ARG A 10 29.66 3.05 -11.83
C ARG A 10 30.47 3.70 -12.92
N GLY A 11 31.70 4.05 -12.59
CA GLY A 11 32.65 4.61 -13.52
C GLY A 11 33.23 3.58 -14.50
N PRO A 12 34.15 4.01 -15.40
CA PRO A 12 34.75 3.14 -16.42
C PRO A 12 35.51 1.93 -15.86
N ASN A 13 35.96 2.03 -14.61
CA ASN A 13 36.66 0.95 -13.88
C ASN A 13 35.68 0.03 -13.11
N GLY A 14 34.36 0.23 -13.24
CA GLY A 14 33.33 -0.54 -12.54
C GLY A 14 33.12 -0.17 -11.06
N ILE A 15 33.89 0.82 -10.56
CA ILE A 15 33.76 1.28 -9.16
C ILE A 15 32.61 2.27 -9.03
N GLU A 16 31.91 2.23 -7.91
CA GLU A 16 30.87 3.18 -7.55
C GLU A 16 31.46 4.57 -7.29
N VAL A 17 30.87 5.60 -7.91
CA VAL A 17 31.43 6.97 -7.92
C VAL A 17 30.50 8.00 -7.29
N GLU A 18 29.35 7.58 -6.78
CA GLU A 18 28.48 8.47 -6.03
C GLU A 18 29.09 8.87 -4.68
N THR A 19 28.93 10.16 -4.32
CA THR A 19 29.51 10.72 -3.09
C THR A 19 28.48 10.94 -1.99
N ALA A 20 27.19 10.77 -2.28
CA ALA A 20 26.10 10.91 -1.33
C ALA A 20 24.89 10.05 -1.74
N LYS A 21 23.91 9.92 -0.85
CA LYS A 21 22.66 9.23 -1.15
C LYS A 21 21.78 10.05 -2.13
N PRO A 22 20.95 9.38 -2.95
CA PRO A 22 20.00 10.07 -3.81
C PRO A 22 19.04 10.97 -3.02
N LYS A 23 18.72 12.13 -3.58
CA LYS A 23 17.73 13.04 -3.05
C LYS A 23 16.88 13.62 -4.18
N HIS A 24 15.73 14.17 -3.86
CA HIS A 24 14.94 14.92 -4.85
C HIS A 24 15.70 16.17 -5.29
N ALA A 25 15.56 16.50 -6.57
CA ALA A 25 16.01 17.77 -7.07
C ALA A 25 15.26 18.91 -6.36
N GLU A 26 15.91 20.06 -6.21
CA GLU A 26 15.31 21.22 -5.57
C GLU A 26 14.10 21.70 -6.38
N GLY A 27 12.93 21.74 -5.74
CA GLY A 27 11.66 22.12 -6.38
C GLY A 27 11.01 21.04 -7.27
N ASP A 28 11.62 19.84 -7.43
CA ASP A 28 11.05 18.75 -8.25
C ASP A 28 11.11 17.40 -7.54
N VAL A 29 9.97 16.95 -7.05
CA VAL A 29 9.81 15.66 -6.37
C VAL A 29 9.83 14.45 -7.30
N ARG A 30 9.81 14.65 -8.63
CA ARG A 30 9.84 13.59 -9.63
C ARG A 30 11.24 13.27 -10.11
N THR A 31 12.21 14.16 -9.87
CA THR A 31 13.60 13.97 -10.27
C THR A 31 14.46 13.57 -9.08
N LEU A 32 15.19 12.47 -9.22
CA LEU A 32 16.21 12.04 -8.27
C LEU A 32 17.59 12.48 -8.76
N THR A 33 18.39 13.04 -7.87
CA THR A 33 19.76 13.45 -8.12
C THR A 33 20.71 12.78 -7.16
N VAL A 34 21.89 12.46 -7.66
CA VAL A 34 23.03 12.00 -6.85
C VAL A 34 24.30 12.72 -7.31
N PRO A 35 25.09 13.26 -6.42
CA PRO A 35 26.40 13.82 -6.79
C PRO A 35 27.37 12.68 -7.09
N VAL A 36 28.10 12.80 -8.19
CA VAL A 36 29.09 11.83 -8.61
C VAL A 36 30.46 12.49 -8.74
N ARG A 37 31.51 11.71 -8.44
CA ARG A 37 32.90 12.08 -8.76
C ARG A 37 33.25 11.44 -10.10
N THR A 38 33.79 12.21 -11.02
CA THR A 38 34.29 11.71 -12.28
C THR A 38 35.76 11.31 -12.14
N ASP A 39 36.04 10.01 -12.26
CA ASP A 39 37.38 9.43 -12.10
C ASP A 39 38.05 9.17 -13.46
N GLY A 40 37.83 10.03 -14.46
CA GLY A 40 38.44 9.96 -15.79
C GLY A 40 37.40 9.86 -16.93
N ASP A 41 37.99 9.87 -18.15
CA ASP A 41 37.23 9.74 -19.39
C ASP A 41 36.77 8.27 -19.57
N GLY A 42 35.56 8.08 -20.04
CA GLY A 42 35.02 6.75 -20.30
C GLY A 42 33.51 6.64 -20.14
N THR A 43 33.00 5.41 -20.18
CA THR A 43 31.57 5.13 -20.05
C THR A 43 31.19 4.94 -18.59
N TYR A 44 30.19 5.67 -18.15
CA TYR A 44 29.57 5.55 -16.84
C TYR A 44 28.23 4.87 -16.98
N VAL A 45 27.91 3.94 -16.07
CA VAL A 45 26.64 3.22 -16.05
C VAL A 45 25.85 3.64 -14.82
N VAL A 46 24.65 4.12 -15.05
CA VAL A 46 23.68 4.44 -14.00
C VAL A 46 22.69 3.31 -13.89
N SER A 47 22.61 2.70 -12.71
CA SER A 47 21.55 1.75 -12.35
C SER A 47 20.63 2.39 -11.32
N TRP A 48 19.34 2.30 -11.55
CA TRP A 48 18.37 2.92 -10.65
C TRP A 48 17.22 1.98 -10.32
N SER A 49 16.69 2.14 -9.12
CA SER A 49 15.39 1.61 -8.72
C SER A 49 14.59 2.70 -8.03
N ALA A 50 13.33 2.80 -8.35
CA ALA A 50 12.45 3.82 -7.81
C ALA A 50 11.14 3.22 -7.30
N VAL A 51 10.66 3.78 -6.19
CA VAL A 51 9.33 3.50 -5.65
C VAL A 51 8.46 4.70 -5.93
N SER A 52 7.35 4.49 -6.64
CA SER A 52 6.35 5.54 -6.87
C SER A 52 5.76 6.00 -5.53
N SER A 53 5.64 7.32 -5.35
CA SER A 53 4.96 7.90 -4.20
C SER A 53 3.45 7.72 -4.27
N ASP A 54 2.90 7.58 -5.47
CA ASP A 54 1.47 7.59 -5.71
C ASP A 54 0.81 6.23 -5.39
N ASP A 55 1.45 5.14 -5.81
CA ASP A 55 0.89 3.80 -5.72
C ASP A 55 1.85 2.72 -5.17
N GLY A 56 3.07 3.11 -4.85
CA GLY A 56 4.10 2.20 -4.32
C GLY A 56 4.61 1.18 -5.34
N HIS A 57 4.43 1.42 -6.65
CA HIS A 57 5.00 0.56 -7.68
C HIS A 57 6.52 0.69 -7.73
N PHE A 58 7.18 -0.46 -7.95
CA PHE A 58 8.63 -0.54 -8.12
C PHE A 58 8.98 -0.47 -9.60
N THR A 59 9.93 0.39 -9.94
CA THR A 59 10.53 0.47 -11.27
C THR A 59 12.03 0.43 -11.16
N LYS A 60 12.71 -0.18 -12.11
CA LYS A 60 14.18 -0.22 -12.19
C LYS A 60 14.64 -0.06 -13.62
N GLY A 61 15.85 0.39 -13.79
CA GLY A 61 16.47 0.50 -15.09
C GLY A 61 17.95 0.82 -14.99
N ALA A 62 18.61 0.85 -16.13
CA ALA A 62 19.98 1.31 -16.24
C ALA A 62 20.14 2.09 -17.55
N TYR A 63 21.06 3.02 -17.56
CA TYR A 63 21.52 3.69 -18.78
C TYR A 63 23.00 4.04 -18.66
N ALA A 64 23.64 4.26 -19.80
CA ALA A 64 25.03 4.63 -19.83
C ALA A 64 25.20 6.05 -20.41
N PHE A 65 26.21 6.77 -19.94
CA PHE A 65 26.64 8.05 -20.52
C PHE A 65 28.15 8.11 -20.60
N GLY A 66 28.66 8.89 -21.55
CA GLY A 66 30.10 9.07 -21.74
C GLY A 66 30.58 10.36 -21.15
N VAL A 67 31.78 10.33 -20.55
CA VAL A 67 32.54 11.50 -20.10
C VAL A 67 33.86 11.56 -20.90
N GLY A 68 34.21 12.75 -21.39
CA GLY A 68 35.42 12.98 -22.18
C GLY A 68 35.21 12.96 -23.68
N LYS A 69 36.24 13.42 -24.42
CA LYS A 69 36.21 13.52 -25.88
C LYS A 69 36.36 12.16 -26.55
N GLY A 70 35.41 11.83 -27.43
CA GLY A 70 35.48 10.60 -28.24
C GLY A 70 35.00 9.33 -27.55
N THR A 71 34.42 9.44 -26.35
CA THR A 71 33.80 8.29 -25.69
C THR A 71 32.57 7.86 -26.48
N GLN A 72 32.65 6.72 -27.17
CA GLN A 72 31.47 6.11 -27.75
C GLN A 72 30.69 5.42 -26.63
N VAL A 73 29.51 5.97 -26.33
CA VAL A 73 28.54 5.26 -25.48
C VAL A 73 28.04 4.10 -26.32
N VAL A 74 28.51 2.88 -26.01
CA VAL A 74 27.81 1.68 -26.50
C VAL A 74 26.40 1.81 -25.84
N GLU A 75 25.39 2.07 -26.65
CA GLU A 75 24.02 1.92 -26.20
C GLU A 75 23.84 0.47 -25.74
N THR A 76 24.25 0.21 -24.52
CA THR A 76 23.71 -0.93 -23.81
C THR A 76 22.23 -0.63 -23.80
N SER A 77 21.48 -1.38 -24.60
CA SER A 77 20.04 -1.29 -24.63
C SER A 77 19.58 -1.35 -23.19
N ALA A 78 19.53 -0.17 -22.58
CA ALA A 78 19.04 -0.02 -21.22
C ALA A 78 17.57 -0.35 -21.34
N THR A 79 17.30 -1.65 -21.34
CA THR A 79 15.96 -2.13 -21.22
C THR A 79 15.51 -1.59 -19.88
N SER A 80 14.84 -0.45 -19.91
CA SER A 80 14.02 -0.01 -18.79
C SER A 80 12.97 -1.09 -18.65
N GLU A 81 13.35 -2.18 -18.00
CA GLU A 81 12.42 -3.19 -17.55
C GLU A 81 11.53 -2.50 -16.55
N ILE A 82 10.48 -1.86 -17.08
CA ILE A 82 9.34 -1.50 -16.25
C ILE A 82 8.80 -2.84 -15.77
N VAL A 83 9.35 -3.32 -14.64
CA VAL A 83 8.80 -4.49 -13.93
C VAL A 83 7.48 -4.03 -13.31
N LYS A 84 6.51 -3.83 -14.20
CA LYS A 84 5.15 -3.43 -13.90
C LYS A 84 4.27 -4.67 -13.74
N VAL A 85 4.75 -5.65 -13.01
CA VAL A 85 3.93 -6.83 -12.75
C VAL A 85 3.68 -6.88 -11.26
N ALA A 86 2.43 -6.56 -10.87
CA ALA A 86 1.94 -6.98 -9.58
C ALA A 86 2.22 -8.49 -9.48
N THR A 87 3.08 -8.88 -8.55
CA THR A 87 3.39 -10.29 -8.36
C THR A 87 2.09 -11.03 -8.01
N LYS A 88 2.00 -12.32 -8.36
CA LYS A 88 0.81 -13.12 -8.00
C LYS A 88 0.51 -13.05 -6.49
N SER A 89 1.56 -12.97 -5.68
CA SER A 89 1.47 -12.79 -4.22
C SER A 89 0.89 -11.43 -3.82
N GLU A 90 1.25 -10.37 -4.52
CA GLU A 90 0.67 -9.04 -4.29
C GLU A 90 -0.81 -9.01 -4.66
N ALA A 91 -1.17 -9.55 -5.84
CA ALA A 91 -2.56 -9.65 -6.27
C ALA A 91 -3.40 -10.49 -5.30
N LEU A 92 -2.86 -11.59 -4.78
CA LEU A 92 -3.52 -12.41 -3.77
C LEU A 92 -3.74 -11.62 -2.46
N ALA A 93 -2.70 -10.98 -1.95
CA ALA A 93 -2.77 -10.19 -0.72
C ALA A 93 -3.85 -9.09 -0.82
N MET A 94 -3.86 -8.38 -1.94
CA MET A 94 -4.83 -7.34 -2.24
C MET A 94 -6.25 -7.90 -2.34
N THR A 95 -6.43 -9.06 -2.99
CA THR A 95 -7.73 -9.71 -3.12
C THR A 95 -8.27 -10.13 -1.76
N VAL A 96 -7.44 -10.71 -0.89
CA VAL A 96 -7.82 -11.11 0.47
C VAL A 96 -8.22 -9.88 1.30
N GLU A 97 -7.46 -8.79 1.24
CA GLU A 97 -7.77 -7.54 1.94
C GLU A 97 -9.11 -6.96 1.49
N LEU A 98 -9.33 -6.88 0.17
CA LEU A 98 -10.57 -6.34 -0.40
C LEU A 98 -11.78 -7.24 -0.12
N ALA A 99 -11.62 -8.56 -0.19
CA ALA A 99 -12.69 -9.51 0.16
C ALA A 99 -13.10 -9.35 1.63
N GLY A 100 -12.13 -9.23 2.54
CA GLY A 100 -12.40 -8.97 3.95
C GLY A 100 -13.18 -7.67 4.17
N ASN A 101 -12.76 -6.61 3.51
CA ASN A 101 -13.42 -5.31 3.60
C ASN A 101 -14.83 -5.31 2.98
N GLY A 102 -14.99 -5.95 1.82
CA GLY A 102 -16.30 -6.15 1.18
C GLY A 102 -17.26 -6.92 2.10
N LEU A 103 -16.75 -7.94 2.80
CA LEU A 103 -17.55 -8.70 3.77
C LEU A 103 -17.98 -7.84 4.97
N LEU A 104 -17.10 -6.97 5.47
CA LEU A 104 -17.43 -6.03 6.55
C LEU A 104 -18.54 -5.05 6.13
N TRP A 105 -18.41 -4.43 4.96
CA TRP A 105 -19.44 -3.55 4.42
C TRP A 105 -20.76 -4.28 4.19
N ALA A 106 -20.72 -5.44 3.55
CA ALA A 106 -21.91 -6.24 3.28
C ALA A 106 -22.62 -6.64 4.59
N ALA A 107 -21.88 -7.10 5.58
CA ALA A 107 -22.44 -7.47 6.88
C ALA A 107 -23.09 -6.28 7.58
N LEU A 108 -22.42 -5.13 7.65
CA LEU A 108 -22.95 -3.91 8.29
C LEU A 108 -24.22 -3.41 7.60
N LEU A 109 -24.19 -3.25 6.28
CA LEU A 109 -25.31 -2.72 5.52
C LEU A 109 -26.51 -3.68 5.58
N LEU A 110 -26.27 -4.99 5.38
CA LEU A 110 -27.33 -5.99 5.47
C LEU A 110 -27.98 -5.99 6.85
N PHE A 111 -27.19 -5.93 7.91
CA PHE A 111 -27.73 -5.92 9.27
C PHE A 111 -28.51 -4.65 9.56
N VAL A 112 -27.97 -3.48 9.27
CA VAL A 112 -28.60 -2.19 9.57
C VAL A 112 -29.92 -2.02 8.81
N PHE A 113 -29.93 -2.29 7.50
CA PHE A 113 -31.08 -1.97 6.65
C PHE A 113 -32.11 -3.09 6.53
N VAL A 114 -31.69 -4.36 6.64
CA VAL A 114 -32.58 -5.50 6.37
C VAL A 114 -32.86 -6.32 7.62
N VAL A 115 -31.80 -6.84 8.23
CA VAL A 115 -31.90 -7.90 9.25
C VAL A 115 -32.45 -7.35 10.55
N ARG A 116 -32.02 -6.19 10.99
CA ARG A 116 -32.47 -5.54 12.24
C ARG A 116 -33.99 -5.38 12.28
N ARG A 117 -34.58 -4.89 11.19
CA ARG A 117 -36.03 -4.70 11.09
C ARG A 117 -36.78 -6.05 11.15
N LYS A 118 -36.28 -7.08 10.50
CA LYS A 118 -36.88 -8.41 10.51
C LYS A 118 -36.75 -9.11 11.85
N ILE A 119 -35.62 -9.00 12.54
CA ILE A 119 -35.39 -9.57 13.87
C ILE A 119 -36.40 -8.99 14.88
N GLN A 120 -36.70 -7.69 14.82
CA GLN A 120 -37.65 -7.06 15.73
C GLN A 120 -39.09 -7.56 15.53
N LEU A 121 -39.44 -7.95 14.32
CA LEU A 121 -40.74 -8.51 13.98
C LEU A 121 -40.85 -10.02 14.25
N SER A 122 -39.74 -10.70 14.46
CA SER A 122 -39.71 -12.14 14.72
C SER A 122 -39.98 -12.44 16.18
N LYS A 123 -40.99 -13.32 16.41
CA LYS A 123 -41.36 -13.82 17.75
C LYS A 123 -40.53 -15.05 18.17
N HIS A 124 -39.67 -15.58 17.29
CA HIS A 124 -38.87 -16.80 17.52
C HIS A 124 -37.44 -16.47 18.01
N GLU A 125 -37.17 -16.71 19.29
CA GLU A 125 -35.86 -16.43 19.90
C GLU A 125 -34.72 -17.23 19.27
N GLY A 126 -34.94 -18.49 18.87
CA GLY A 126 -33.92 -19.32 18.22
C GLY A 126 -33.45 -18.77 16.88
N SER A 127 -34.38 -18.28 16.06
CA SER A 127 -34.04 -17.65 14.78
C SER A 127 -33.27 -16.35 14.96
N ARG A 128 -33.59 -15.59 15.99
CA ARG A 128 -32.86 -14.36 16.34
C ARG A 128 -31.42 -14.64 16.71
N ALA A 129 -31.19 -15.60 17.61
CA ALA A 129 -29.85 -15.96 18.05
C ALA A 129 -28.95 -16.48 16.89
N LEU A 130 -29.53 -17.24 15.95
CA LEU A 130 -28.82 -17.73 14.77
C LEU A 130 -28.36 -16.57 13.86
N VAL A 131 -29.24 -15.63 13.59
CA VAL A 131 -28.94 -14.46 12.74
C VAL A 131 -27.90 -13.55 13.40
N GLU A 132 -28.01 -13.32 14.70
CA GLU A 132 -27.03 -12.53 15.46
C GLU A 132 -25.62 -13.18 15.42
N ARG A 133 -25.53 -14.50 15.61
CA ARG A 133 -24.27 -15.24 15.49
C ARG A 133 -23.70 -15.17 14.08
N GLY A 134 -24.53 -15.35 13.07
CA GLY A 134 -24.11 -15.23 11.66
C GLY A 134 -23.54 -13.85 11.34
N TYR A 135 -24.22 -12.80 11.78
CA TYR A 135 -23.76 -11.43 11.61
C TYR A 135 -22.40 -11.18 12.27
N LEU A 136 -22.27 -11.55 13.55
CA LEU A 136 -21.02 -11.37 14.29
C LEU A 136 -19.87 -12.19 13.66
N SER A 137 -20.17 -13.41 13.20
CA SER A 137 -19.17 -14.26 12.51
C SER A 137 -18.71 -13.65 11.19
N MET A 138 -19.61 -13.05 10.41
CA MET A 138 -19.26 -12.35 9.17
C MET A 138 -18.36 -11.13 9.44
N LEU A 139 -18.68 -10.31 10.44
CA LEU A 139 -17.87 -9.19 10.83
C LEU A 139 -16.48 -9.63 11.31
N PHE A 140 -16.42 -10.68 12.13
CA PHE A 140 -15.15 -11.21 12.63
C PHE A 140 -14.29 -11.78 11.48
N ALA A 141 -14.90 -12.61 10.61
CA ALA A 141 -14.22 -13.17 9.44
C ALA A 141 -13.72 -12.06 8.49
N GLY A 142 -14.54 -11.06 8.22
CA GLY A 142 -14.18 -9.91 7.40
C GLY A 142 -13.00 -9.13 7.99
N ALA A 143 -13.00 -8.90 9.31
CA ALA A 143 -11.90 -8.23 9.99
C ALA A 143 -10.60 -9.06 9.93
N CYS A 144 -10.66 -10.37 10.18
CA CYS A 144 -9.51 -11.28 10.08
C CYS A 144 -8.93 -11.29 8.67
N LEU A 145 -9.77 -11.41 7.64
CA LEU A 145 -9.33 -11.36 6.23
C LEU A 145 -8.73 -10.00 5.87
N GLY A 146 -9.37 -8.90 6.28
CA GLY A 146 -8.87 -7.55 6.01
C GLY A 146 -7.52 -7.28 6.65
N ILE A 147 -7.34 -7.65 7.93
CA ILE A 147 -6.05 -7.53 8.63
C ILE A 147 -5.02 -8.46 8.00
N GLY A 148 -5.35 -9.73 7.79
CA GLY A 148 -4.44 -10.72 7.21
C GLY A 148 -3.96 -10.33 5.82
N GLY A 149 -4.88 -9.85 4.95
CA GLY A 149 -4.54 -9.35 3.62
C GLY A 149 -3.65 -8.12 3.66
N GLY A 150 -3.93 -7.16 4.55
CA GLY A 150 -3.10 -5.97 4.73
C GLY A 150 -1.70 -6.29 5.24
N VAL A 151 -1.57 -7.19 6.22
CA VAL A 151 -0.27 -7.66 6.74
C VAL A 151 0.51 -8.41 5.64
N LEU A 152 -0.17 -9.29 4.88
CA LEU A 152 0.45 -10.00 3.77
C LEU A 152 0.93 -9.03 2.68
N GLN A 153 0.16 -7.99 2.36
CA GLN A 153 0.57 -6.96 1.41
C GLN A 153 1.81 -6.21 1.88
N LEU A 154 1.84 -5.82 3.18
CA LEU A 154 3.00 -5.18 3.79
C LEU A 154 4.26 -6.07 3.70
N TYR A 155 4.11 -7.36 3.97
CA TYR A 155 5.19 -8.34 3.89
C TYR A 155 5.71 -8.52 2.47
N VAL A 156 4.81 -8.74 1.49
CA VAL A 156 5.19 -8.92 0.07
C VAL A 156 5.93 -7.69 -0.45
N LYS A 157 5.41 -6.49 -0.21
CA LYS A 157 6.06 -5.24 -0.63
C LYS A 157 7.43 -5.03 0.03
N THR A 158 7.59 -5.48 1.27
CA THR A 158 8.90 -5.45 1.96
C THR A 158 9.89 -6.42 1.32
N LEU A 159 9.44 -7.63 0.95
CA LEU A 159 10.28 -8.60 0.24
C LEU A 159 10.69 -8.09 -1.13
N ASP A 160 9.77 -7.50 -1.87
CA ASP A 160 10.07 -6.93 -3.19
C ASP A 160 11.13 -5.82 -3.08
N LEU A 161 10.99 -4.93 -2.09
CA LEU A 161 11.98 -3.87 -1.85
C LEU A 161 13.34 -4.43 -1.41
N ALA A 162 13.34 -5.42 -0.52
CA ALA A 162 14.57 -6.09 -0.06
C ALA A 162 15.33 -6.74 -1.23
N SER A 163 14.60 -7.44 -2.11
CA SER A 163 15.18 -8.07 -3.30
C SER A 163 15.70 -7.04 -4.32
N LEU A 164 14.95 -5.95 -4.50
CA LEU A 164 15.27 -4.91 -5.47
C LEU A 164 16.55 -4.13 -5.09
N GLN A 165 16.72 -3.85 -3.80
CA GLN A 165 17.87 -3.09 -3.29
C GLN A 165 19.00 -3.98 -2.75
N ALA A 166 18.84 -5.29 -2.80
CA ALA A 166 19.79 -6.26 -2.22
C ALA A 166 20.14 -5.98 -0.74
N ILE A 167 19.13 -5.56 0.04
CA ILE A 167 19.26 -5.26 1.47
C ILE A 167 18.54 -6.29 2.33
N ALA A 168 18.89 -6.35 3.61
CA ALA A 168 18.20 -7.22 4.56
C ALA A 168 16.73 -6.79 4.78
N LEU A 169 15.89 -7.73 5.23
CA LEU A 169 14.44 -7.54 5.36
C LEU A 169 14.07 -6.41 6.34
N ALA A 170 14.80 -6.30 7.47
CA ALA A 170 14.49 -5.29 8.48
C ALA A 170 14.70 -3.84 7.99
N PRO A 171 15.83 -3.47 7.37
CA PRO A 171 15.96 -2.13 6.79
C PRO A 171 15.00 -1.90 5.62
N ALA A 172 14.68 -2.93 4.80
CA ALA A 172 13.66 -2.81 3.76
C ALA A 172 12.28 -2.48 4.34
N PHE A 173 11.89 -3.17 5.41
CA PHE A 173 10.64 -2.91 6.12
C PHE A 173 10.58 -1.47 6.64
N LEU A 174 11.63 -1.03 7.34
CA LEU A 174 11.70 0.35 7.85
C LEU A 174 11.64 1.38 6.71
N SER A 175 12.32 1.13 5.60
CA SER A 175 12.26 2.02 4.43
C SER A 175 10.85 2.04 3.84
N TYR A 176 10.20 0.88 3.68
CA TYR A 176 8.87 0.80 3.09
C TYR A 176 7.80 1.47 3.94
N ILE A 177 7.77 1.24 5.25
CA ILE A 177 6.73 1.84 6.13
C ILE A 177 6.79 3.37 6.19
N HIS A 178 7.91 3.98 5.82
CA HIS A 178 8.04 5.44 5.73
C HIS A 178 7.63 6.01 4.36
N THR A 179 7.32 5.16 3.38
CA THR A 179 6.74 5.61 2.11
C THR A 179 5.26 5.96 2.26
N THR A 180 4.73 6.77 1.34
CA THR A 180 3.28 7.07 1.31
C THR A 180 2.45 5.79 1.22
N ALA A 181 2.85 4.83 0.36
CA ALA A 181 2.17 3.55 0.20
C ALA A 181 2.24 2.67 1.45
N GLY A 182 3.40 2.62 2.11
CA GLY A 182 3.59 1.89 3.37
C GLY A 182 2.74 2.46 4.50
N MET A 183 2.76 3.77 4.68
CA MET A 183 1.93 4.46 5.68
C MET A 183 0.43 4.26 5.41
N ALA A 184 -0.01 4.33 4.15
CA ALA A 184 -1.40 4.07 3.80
C ALA A 184 -1.79 2.60 4.08
N THR A 185 -0.90 1.64 3.85
CA THR A 185 -1.14 0.23 4.19
C THR A 185 -1.30 0.03 5.69
N ILE A 186 -0.43 0.64 6.51
CA ILE A 186 -0.55 0.63 7.98
C ILE A 186 -1.86 1.29 8.41
N GLY A 187 -2.23 2.43 7.81
CA GLY A 187 -3.49 3.11 8.10
C GLY A 187 -4.71 2.24 7.82
N ARG A 188 -4.70 1.45 6.73
CA ARG A 188 -5.77 0.49 6.40
C ARG A 188 -5.85 -0.64 7.42
N ILE A 189 -4.71 -1.23 7.80
CA ILE A 189 -4.66 -2.27 8.84
C ILE A 189 -5.23 -1.72 10.15
N PHE A 190 -4.81 -0.53 10.56
CA PHE A 190 -5.30 0.13 11.78
C PHE A 190 -6.80 0.37 11.73
N ALA A 191 -7.35 0.80 10.59
CA ALA A 191 -8.79 0.99 10.41
C ALA A 191 -9.56 -0.32 10.62
N VAL A 192 -9.11 -1.44 10.06
CA VAL A 192 -9.78 -2.75 10.23
C VAL A 192 -9.59 -3.30 11.65
N VAL A 193 -8.43 -3.10 12.28
CA VAL A 193 -8.22 -3.43 13.70
C VAL A 193 -9.18 -2.63 14.58
N SER A 194 -9.44 -1.36 14.27
CA SER A 194 -10.42 -0.55 14.99
C SER A 194 -11.83 -1.13 14.88
N VAL A 195 -12.24 -1.62 13.70
CA VAL A 195 -13.52 -2.34 13.53
C VAL A 195 -13.57 -3.57 14.44
N LEU A 196 -12.50 -4.37 14.48
CA LEU A 196 -12.45 -5.56 15.33
C LEU A 196 -12.55 -5.22 16.82
N VAL A 197 -11.82 -4.20 17.28
CA VAL A 197 -11.87 -3.74 18.68
C VAL A 197 -13.27 -3.24 19.03
N ILE A 198 -13.87 -2.41 18.17
CA ILE A 198 -15.24 -1.91 18.38
C ILE A 198 -16.24 -3.06 18.44
N LEU A 199 -16.09 -4.07 17.57
CA LEU A 199 -16.93 -5.27 17.56
C LEU A 199 -16.80 -6.05 18.87
N LEU A 200 -15.57 -6.30 19.35
CA LEU A 200 -15.34 -7.05 20.59
C LEU A 200 -15.96 -6.37 21.82
N ILE A 201 -15.83 -5.06 21.89
CA ILE A 201 -16.37 -4.25 23.01
C ILE A 201 -17.91 -4.11 22.88
N GLY A 202 -18.39 -3.82 21.68
CA GLY A 202 -19.77 -3.44 21.41
C GLY A 202 -20.74 -4.59 21.13
N ARG A 203 -20.26 -5.84 20.94
CA ARG A 203 -21.05 -6.97 20.40
C ARG A 203 -22.44 -7.14 21.02
N LYS A 204 -22.55 -7.06 22.36
CA LYS A 204 -23.82 -7.22 23.08
C LYS A 204 -24.81 -6.09 22.78
N ARG A 205 -24.33 -4.85 22.70
CA ARG A 205 -25.16 -3.67 22.43
C ARG A 205 -25.57 -3.57 20.98
N ILE A 206 -24.68 -3.96 20.05
CA ILE A 206 -24.96 -3.99 18.63
C ILE A 206 -26.12 -4.91 18.32
N THR A 207 -26.12 -6.12 18.89
CA THR A 207 -27.15 -7.15 18.61
C THR A 207 -28.44 -6.91 19.39
N SER A 208 -28.39 -6.33 20.58
CA SER A 208 -29.58 -6.10 21.42
C SER A 208 -30.35 -4.82 21.09
N SER A 209 -29.73 -3.86 20.42
CA SER A 209 -30.35 -2.56 20.15
C SER A 209 -31.29 -2.60 18.96
N SER A 210 -32.44 -1.93 19.11
CA SER A 210 -33.38 -1.70 18.02
C SER A 210 -32.98 -0.55 17.08
N ARG A 211 -32.06 0.31 17.51
CA ARG A 211 -31.55 1.46 16.76
C ARG A 211 -30.09 1.26 16.40
N VAL A 212 -29.63 2.03 15.42
CA VAL A 212 -28.19 2.11 15.10
C VAL A 212 -27.44 2.56 16.35
N THR A 213 -26.43 1.81 16.73
CA THR A 213 -25.61 2.08 17.92
C THR A 213 -24.40 2.93 17.56
N LEU A 214 -23.85 3.62 18.55
CA LEU A 214 -22.59 4.35 18.39
C LEU A 214 -21.44 3.44 17.92
N TYR A 215 -21.48 2.16 18.30
CA TYR A 215 -20.50 1.16 17.84
C TYR A 215 -20.56 0.93 16.33
N GLU A 216 -21.77 0.84 15.75
CA GLU A 216 -21.91 0.68 14.28
C GLU A 216 -21.49 1.94 13.54
N VAL A 217 -21.80 3.11 14.08
CA VAL A 217 -21.29 4.38 13.53
C VAL A 217 -19.76 4.42 13.56
N GLY A 218 -19.15 3.97 14.66
CA GLY A 218 -17.70 3.87 14.78
C GLY A 218 -17.08 2.88 13.78
N MET A 219 -17.73 1.73 13.54
CA MET A 219 -17.27 0.77 12.52
C MET A 219 -17.39 1.34 11.12
N ILE A 220 -18.47 2.05 10.79
CA ILE A 220 -18.64 2.73 9.50
C ILE A 220 -17.55 3.79 9.32
N ALA A 221 -17.30 4.60 10.34
CA ALA A 221 -16.22 5.61 10.28
C ALA A 221 -14.84 4.98 10.05
N ALA A 222 -14.55 3.86 10.70
CA ALA A 222 -13.30 3.11 10.48
C ALA A 222 -13.21 2.54 9.05
N LEU A 223 -14.31 2.05 8.48
CA LEU A 223 -14.32 1.56 7.09
C LEU A 223 -14.22 2.70 6.07
N LEU A 224 -14.76 3.87 6.36
CA LEU A 224 -14.54 5.07 5.55
C LEU A 224 -13.08 5.52 5.61
N LEU A 225 -12.44 5.42 6.77
CA LEU A 225 -11.01 5.68 6.92
C LEU A 225 -10.17 4.67 6.10
N PHE A 226 -10.54 3.40 6.10
CA PHE A 226 -9.91 2.41 5.21
C PHE A 226 -10.04 2.83 3.73
N ALA A 227 -11.24 3.20 3.29
CA ALA A 227 -11.48 3.64 1.92
C ALA A 227 -10.66 4.89 1.56
N TYR A 228 -10.53 5.84 2.48
CA TYR A 228 -9.67 7.02 2.33
C TYR A 228 -8.20 6.63 2.09
N PHE A 229 -7.61 5.78 2.94
CA PHE A 229 -6.24 5.33 2.76
C PHE A 229 -6.05 4.52 1.47
N ARG A 230 -7.09 3.81 1.03
CA ARG A 230 -7.06 3.09 -0.24
C ARG A 230 -7.09 4.04 -1.44
N ALA A 231 -7.94 5.06 -1.40
CA ALA A 231 -8.04 6.08 -2.43
C ALA A 231 -6.73 6.87 -2.57
N LYS A 232 -6.09 7.20 -1.45
CA LYS A 232 -4.84 7.99 -1.41
C LYS A 232 -3.68 7.37 -2.20
N ILE A 233 -3.67 6.05 -2.38
CA ILE A 233 -2.63 5.32 -3.15
C ILE A 233 -3.18 4.77 -4.47
N SER A 234 -4.31 5.28 -4.95
CA SER A 234 -4.86 4.87 -6.23
C SER A 234 -4.41 5.82 -7.34
N HIS A 235 -4.35 5.30 -8.58
CA HIS A 235 -4.06 6.11 -9.75
C HIS A 235 -5.07 7.25 -10.00
N ALA A 236 -6.23 7.22 -9.34
CA ALA A 236 -7.20 8.30 -9.42
C ALA A 236 -6.67 9.62 -8.84
N THR A 237 -5.76 9.56 -7.85
CA THR A 237 -5.13 10.75 -7.27
C THR A 237 -4.05 11.36 -8.17
N ALA A 238 -3.52 10.58 -9.11
CA ALA A 238 -2.53 11.03 -10.10
C ALA A 238 -3.15 11.62 -11.37
N ASN A 239 -4.50 11.60 -11.49
CA ASN A 239 -5.19 12.07 -12.68
C ASN A 239 -5.32 13.61 -12.65
N PRO A 240 -4.72 14.34 -13.61
CA PRO A 240 -4.77 15.80 -13.66
C PRO A 240 -6.19 16.36 -13.89
N PHE A 241 -7.16 15.52 -14.31
CA PHE A 241 -8.56 15.93 -14.48
C PHE A 241 -9.35 16.01 -13.16
N PHE A 242 -8.80 15.49 -12.07
CA PHE A 242 -9.43 15.54 -10.74
C PHE A 242 -8.42 15.98 -9.68
N PRO A 243 -7.82 17.19 -9.83
CA PRO A 243 -6.81 17.67 -8.88
C PRO A 243 -7.36 17.79 -7.45
N ASP A 244 -8.67 18.06 -7.30
CA ASP A 244 -9.32 18.25 -6.00
C ASP A 244 -9.57 16.92 -5.24
N LEU A 245 -9.53 15.77 -5.93
CA LEU A 245 -9.59 14.45 -5.28
C LEU A 245 -8.25 14.06 -4.60
N SER A 246 -7.18 14.79 -4.88
CA SER A 246 -5.90 14.62 -4.19
C SER A 246 -5.87 15.24 -2.78
N ILE A 247 -6.91 15.98 -2.40
CA ILE A 247 -7.01 16.71 -1.12
C ILE A 247 -7.90 15.96 -0.12
N PHE A 248 -8.61 14.89 -0.57
CA PHE A 248 -9.46 14.08 0.30
C PHE A 248 -8.90 12.69 0.58
#